data_a63bdcfe3b8f5460bad13ecdfb2c8e62
#
_entry.id   a63bdcfe3b8f5460bad13ecdfb2c8e62
#
_cell.length_a   1.000
_cell.length_b   1.000
_cell.length_c   1.000
_cell.angle_alpha   90.00
_cell.angle_beta   90.00
_cell.angle_gamma   90.00
#
_symmetry.space_group_name_H-M   'P 1'
#
loop_
_entity.id
_entity.type
_entity.pdbx_description
1 polymer ?
#
loop_
_entity_poly.entity_id
_entity_poly.type
_entity_poly.pdbx_seq_one_letter_code
_entity_poly.pdbx_strand_id
1 'polypeptide(L)'
;MTKTILITGCSSGIGYDAAHGLKAAGWKVLATCRREEDCARLRAEGLISFPLDVADPASIEAGFNEALARAGGRLDALYNNAAYACPGALEDLPAGALREIFETNLFGLHDLTTRAIKVMRAQGHGRILQCSSVLGLVGIRWRGAYVATKFALEGLTDVLRLEMRDTNIKIVLINPGPIPTRFRLNAIPHFERWIDWRNSARRDQY
;
A
#
# COMPACT_ATOMS: atom_id res chain seq x y z
N MET A 1 14.22 21.60 -9.59
CA MET A 1 14.36 20.15 -9.85
C MET A 1 12.99 19.51 -9.80
N THR A 2 12.73 18.54 -10.69
CA THR A 2 11.47 17.78 -10.69
C THR A 2 11.41 16.90 -9.46
N LYS A 3 10.31 16.95 -8.70
CA LYS A 3 10.09 16.09 -7.51
C LYS A 3 9.83 14.66 -7.94
N THR A 4 10.35 13.71 -7.17
CA THR A 4 10.21 12.27 -7.43
C THR A 4 9.35 11.61 -6.35
N ILE A 5 8.42 10.76 -6.78
CA ILE A 5 7.57 9.96 -5.89
C ILE A 5 7.61 8.48 -6.27
N LEU A 6 7.74 7.61 -5.27
CA LEU A 6 7.52 6.16 -5.39
C LEU A 6 6.09 5.85 -4.94
N ILE A 7 5.34 5.12 -5.76
CA ILE A 7 3.95 4.71 -5.47
C ILE A 7 3.84 3.20 -5.59
N THR A 8 3.31 2.54 -4.56
CA THR A 8 3.08 1.09 -4.58
C THR A 8 1.64 0.76 -4.97
N GLY A 9 1.44 -0.37 -5.65
CA GLY A 9 0.10 -0.86 -6.01
C GLY A 9 -0.59 -0.05 -7.10
N CYS A 10 0.14 0.29 -8.17
CA CYS A 10 -0.35 1.12 -9.28
C CYS A 10 -1.08 0.34 -10.38
N SER A 11 -1.32 -0.96 -10.22
CA SER A 11 -1.99 -1.75 -11.27
C SER A 11 -3.45 -1.36 -11.52
N SER A 12 -4.12 -0.74 -10.55
CA SER A 12 -5.51 -0.27 -10.68
C SER A 12 -5.89 0.68 -9.55
N GLY A 13 -7.08 1.31 -9.66
CA GLY A 13 -7.70 2.09 -8.58
C GLY A 13 -6.89 3.32 -8.17
N ILE A 14 -6.83 3.59 -6.87
CA ILE A 14 -6.27 4.84 -6.33
C ILE A 14 -4.80 5.03 -6.72
N GLY A 15 -3.98 3.97 -6.65
CA GLY A 15 -2.57 4.06 -7.03
C GLY A 15 -2.35 4.32 -8.51
N TYR A 16 -3.19 3.74 -9.37
CA TYR A 16 -3.17 4.00 -10.82
C TYR A 16 -3.53 5.47 -11.12
N ASP A 17 -4.63 5.94 -10.57
CA ASP A 17 -5.10 7.31 -10.76
C ASP A 17 -4.08 8.34 -10.22
N ALA A 18 -3.54 8.09 -9.02
CA ALA A 18 -2.51 8.94 -8.43
C ALA A 18 -1.23 8.99 -9.29
N ALA A 19 -0.82 7.85 -9.88
CA ALA A 19 0.36 7.81 -10.74
C ALA A 19 0.20 8.69 -11.99
N HIS A 20 -0.95 8.61 -12.66
CA HIS A 20 -1.25 9.43 -13.83
C HIS A 20 -1.44 10.90 -13.46
N GLY A 21 -2.21 11.19 -12.41
CA GLY A 21 -2.47 12.55 -11.95
C GLY A 21 -1.19 13.28 -11.52
N LEU A 22 -0.31 12.63 -10.77
CA LEU A 22 0.96 13.21 -10.35
C LEU A 22 1.93 13.39 -11.51
N LYS A 23 1.96 12.47 -12.49
CA LYS A 23 2.72 12.65 -13.72
C LYS A 23 2.23 13.89 -14.48
N ALA A 24 0.92 14.06 -14.65
CA ALA A 24 0.33 15.23 -15.29
C ALA A 24 0.65 16.53 -14.53
N ALA A 25 0.79 16.46 -13.20
CA ALA A 25 1.23 17.56 -12.36
C ALA A 25 2.75 17.82 -12.36
N GLY A 26 3.51 17.15 -13.24
CA GLY A 26 4.93 17.37 -13.44
C GLY A 26 5.86 16.62 -12.47
N TRP A 27 5.36 15.61 -11.73
CA TRP A 27 6.20 14.76 -10.91
C TRP A 27 6.89 13.67 -11.75
N LYS A 28 8.08 13.29 -11.34
CA LYS A 28 8.71 12.05 -11.77
C LYS A 28 8.10 10.92 -10.93
N VAL A 29 7.18 10.16 -11.52
CA VAL A 29 6.47 9.08 -10.85
C VAL A 29 7.14 7.77 -11.12
N LEU A 30 7.49 7.05 -10.05
CA LEU A 30 7.97 5.68 -10.04
C LEU A 30 6.81 4.79 -9.57
N ALA A 31 6.06 4.26 -10.55
CA ALA A 31 4.86 3.47 -10.30
C ALA A 31 5.21 2.00 -10.20
N THR A 32 4.85 1.32 -9.10
CA THR A 32 5.16 -0.10 -8.95
C THR A 32 3.93 -0.98 -8.87
N CYS A 33 4.06 -2.17 -9.43
CA CYS A 33 3.06 -3.23 -9.40
C CYS A 33 3.73 -4.53 -8.98
N ARG A 34 2.93 -5.50 -8.52
CA ARG A 34 3.45 -6.82 -8.17
C ARG A 34 3.84 -7.63 -9.40
N ARG A 35 3.08 -7.51 -10.50
CA ARG A 35 3.26 -8.30 -11.71
C ARG A 35 3.89 -7.48 -12.83
N GLU A 36 4.78 -8.10 -13.56
CA GLU A 36 5.48 -7.46 -14.69
C GLU A 36 4.51 -7.04 -15.81
N GLU A 37 3.44 -7.82 -16.05
CA GLU A 37 2.45 -7.45 -17.08
C GLU A 37 1.78 -6.10 -16.78
N ASP A 38 1.46 -5.85 -15.49
CA ASP A 38 0.90 -4.57 -15.07
C ASP A 38 1.94 -3.43 -15.23
N CYS A 39 3.21 -3.72 -14.94
CA CYS A 39 4.29 -2.73 -15.14
C CYS A 39 4.50 -2.43 -16.63
N ALA A 40 4.47 -3.44 -17.50
CA ALA A 40 4.59 -3.27 -18.95
C ALA A 40 3.46 -2.39 -19.50
N ARG A 41 2.22 -2.60 -19.03
CA ARG A 41 1.07 -1.76 -19.40
C ARG A 41 1.29 -0.30 -18.96
N LEU A 42 1.71 -0.06 -17.73
CA LEU A 42 1.98 1.31 -17.24
C LEU A 42 3.13 1.99 -18.00
N ARG A 43 4.15 1.23 -18.43
CA ARG A 43 5.21 1.76 -19.30
C ARG A 43 4.68 2.15 -20.69
N ALA A 44 3.78 1.34 -21.26
CA ALA A 44 3.13 1.68 -22.52
C ALA A 44 2.25 2.95 -22.40
N GLU A 45 1.69 3.21 -21.22
CA GLU A 45 0.97 4.46 -20.87
C GLU A 45 1.94 5.64 -20.53
N GLY A 46 3.25 5.40 -20.67
CA GLY A 46 4.30 6.41 -20.50
C GLY A 46 4.71 6.67 -19.05
N LEU A 47 4.38 5.83 -18.09
CA LEU A 47 4.90 5.88 -16.71
C LEU A 47 6.26 5.15 -16.61
N ILE A 48 7.08 5.55 -15.64
CA ILE A 48 8.22 4.72 -15.22
C ILE A 48 7.65 3.66 -14.29
N SER A 49 7.73 2.37 -14.68
CA SER A 49 7.17 1.30 -13.88
C SER A 49 8.07 0.06 -13.86
N PHE A 50 8.12 -0.61 -12.72
CA PHE A 50 8.89 -1.82 -12.44
C PHE A 50 8.25 -2.64 -11.31
N PRO A 51 8.56 -3.95 -11.21
CA PRO A 51 7.99 -4.82 -10.18
C PRO A 51 8.43 -4.43 -8.78
N LEU A 52 7.47 -4.48 -7.84
CA LEU A 52 7.69 -4.44 -6.40
C LEU A 52 6.52 -5.12 -5.70
N ASP A 53 6.77 -6.27 -5.07
CA ASP A 53 5.82 -6.94 -4.19
C ASP A 53 6.13 -6.55 -2.74
N VAL A 54 5.19 -5.86 -2.11
CA VAL A 54 5.35 -5.41 -0.72
C VAL A 54 5.23 -6.55 0.31
N ALA A 55 4.85 -7.76 -0.10
CA ALA A 55 4.83 -8.93 0.77
C ALA A 55 6.14 -9.73 0.73
N ASP A 56 7.09 -9.37 -0.14
CA ASP A 56 8.37 -10.06 -0.30
C ASP A 56 9.53 -9.10 0.04
N PRO A 57 10.28 -9.36 1.14
CA PRO A 57 11.42 -8.52 1.52
C PRO A 57 12.50 -8.38 0.46
N ALA A 58 12.77 -9.43 -0.33
CA ALA A 58 13.75 -9.38 -1.41
C ALA A 58 13.26 -8.49 -2.56
N SER A 59 11.98 -8.56 -2.89
CA SER A 59 11.34 -7.68 -3.89
C SER A 59 11.30 -6.22 -3.40
N ILE A 60 11.06 -5.98 -2.11
CA ILE A 60 11.12 -4.64 -1.53
C ILE A 60 12.53 -4.06 -1.68
N GLU A 61 13.56 -4.81 -1.32
CA GLU A 61 14.95 -4.37 -1.42
C GLU A 61 15.32 -4.04 -2.86
N ALA A 62 15.09 -4.97 -3.79
CA ALA A 62 15.38 -4.78 -5.20
C ALA A 62 14.63 -3.59 -5.81
N GLY A 63 13.31 -3.52 -5.57
CA GLY A 63 12.45 -2.45 -6.08
C GLY A 63 12.77 -1.08 -5.48
N PHE A 64 13.12 -1.01 -4.19
CA PHE A 64 13.53 0.25 -3.58
C PHE A 64 14.88 0.75 -4.12
N ASN A 65 15.85 -0.15 -4.31
CA ASN A 65 17.15 0.19 -4.91
C ASN A 65 16.98 0.67 -6.37
N GLU A 66 16.12 0.01 -7.14
CA GLU A 66 15.76 0.43 -8.50
C GLU A 66 15.10 1.83 -8.50
N ALA A 67 14.19 2.07 -7.54
CA ALA A 67 13.57 3.39 -7.37
C ALA A 67 14.62 4.47 -7.13
N LEU A 68 15.58 4.24 -6.22
CA LEU A 68 16.63 5.19 -5.91
C LEU A 68 17.58 5.41 -7.10
N ALA A 69 17.97 4.37 -7.81
CA ALA A 69 18.81 4.49 -9.02
C ALA A 69 18.12 5.38 -10.06
N ARG A 70 16.84 5.14 -10.33
CA ARG A 70 16.05 5.97 -11.24
C ARG A 70 15.81 7.39 -10.73
N ALA A 71 15.77 7.58 -9.43
CA ALA A 71 15.58 8.87 -8.79
C ALA A 71 16.88 9.70 -8.65
N GLY A 72 18.03 9.13 -8.99
CA GLY A 72 19.32 9.78 -8.77
C GLY A 72 19.70 9.89 -7.28
N GLY A 73 19.32 8.86 -6.49
CA GLY A 73 19.63 8.75 -5.06
C GLY A 73 18.71 9.60 -4.15
N ARG A 74 17.67 10.25 -4.67
CA ARG A 74 16.77 11.13 -3.91
C ARG A 74 15.32 10.69 -4.07
N LEU A 75 14.53 10.84 -2.99
CA LEU A 75 13.11 10.49 -2.98
C LEU A 75 12.33 11.58 -2.23
N ASP A 76 11.58 12.40 -2.93
CA ASP A 76 10.80 13.49 -2.32
C ASP A 76 9.53 12.99 -1.63
N ALA A 77 8.92 11.90 -2.16
CA ALA A 77 7.76 11.29 -1.56
C ALA A 77 7.71 9.77 -1.74
N LEU A 78 7.12 9.08 -0.76
CA LEU A 78 6.70 7.69 -0.81
C LEU A 78 5.18 7.65 -0.61
N TYR A 79 4.47 6.96 -1.50
CA TYR A 79 3.05 6.65 -1.33
C TYR A 79 2.84 5.15 -1.17
N ASN A 80 2.69 4.71 0.06
CA ASN A 80 2.33 3.35 0.44
C ASN A 80 0.84 3.14 0.19
N ASN A 81 0.49 2.68 -1.00
CA ASN A 81 -0.89 2.47 -1.43
C ASN A 81 -1.24 0.98 -1.60
N ALA A 82 -0.26 0.12 -1.84
CA ALA A 82 -0.52 -1.31 -2.03
C ALA A 82 -1.23 -1.93 -0.82
N ALA A 83 -2.38 -2.54 -1.07
CA ALA A 83 -3.16 -3.25 -0.07
C ALA A 83 -4.21 -4.15 -0.75
N TYR A 84 -4.72 -5.12 0.00
CA TYR A 84 -5.88 -5.91 -0.39
C TYR A 84 -6.79 -6.19 0.81
N ALA A 85 -7.98 -6.77 0.56
CA ALA A 85 -8.88 -7.22 1.59
C ALA A 85 -9.14 -8.74 1.48
N CYS A 86 -9.35 -9.37 2.63
CA CYS A 86 -9.90 -10.72 2.76
C CYS A 86 -11.21 -10.61 3.55
N PRO A 87 -12.37 -10.53 2.85
CA PRO A 87 -13.66 -10.49 3.53
C PRO A 87 -14.01 -11.84 4.13
N GLY A 88 -14.83 -11.84 5.18
CA GLY A 88 -15.31 -13.04 5.85
C GLY A 88 -15.68 -12.77 7.30
N ALA A 89 -16.45 -13.65 7.92
CA ALA A 89 -16.69 -13.61 9.35
C ALA A 89 -15.40 -13.88 10.11
N LEU A 90 -15.19 -13.20 11.23
CA LEU A 90 -13.95 -13.39 12.02
C LEU A 90 -13.81 -14.82 12.57
N GLU A 91 -14.92 -15.48 12.88
CA GLU A 91 -14.91 -16.88 13.34
C GLU A 91 -14.49 -17.87 12.25
N ASP A 92 -14.64 -17.50 10.97
CA ASP A 92 -14.24 -18.32 9.82
C ASP A 92 -12.84 -17.93 9.28
N LEU A 93 -12.24 -16.87 9.81
CA LEU A 93 -10.96 -16.34 9.33
C LEU A 93 -9.78 -17.11 9.97
N PRO A 94 -9.05 -17.93 9.20
CA PRO A 94 -7.90 -18.64 9.76
C PRO A 94 -6.73 -17.70 10.04
N ALA A 95 -5.91 -18.03 11.04
CA ALA A 95 -4.74 -17.23 11.39
C ALA A 95 -3.76 -17.02 10.23
N GLY A 96 -3.69 -17.96 9.28
CA GLY A 96 -2.89 -17.84 8.06
C GLY A 96 -3.31 -16.67 7.18
N ALA A 97 -4.62 -16.50 6.97
CA ALA A 97 -5.17 -15.37 6.21
C ALA A 97 -4.86 -14.03 6.89
N LEU A 98 -4.97 -14.00 8.23
CA LEU A 98 -4.66 -12.79 8.98
C LEU A 98 -3.18 -12.43 8.88
N ARG A 99 -2.27 -13.40 8.97
CA ARG A 99 -0.83 -13.16 8.77
C ARG A 99 -0.54 -12.63 7.37
N GLU A 100 -1.06 -13.29 6.33
CA GLU A 100 -0.82 -12.89 4.92
C GLU A 100 -1.27 -11.45 4.63
N ILE A 101 -2.43 -11.04 5.13
CA ILE A 101 -2.89 -9.66 4.91
C ILE A 101 -2.05 -8.64 5.68
N PHE A 102 -1.52 -8.99 6.85
CA PHE A 102 -0.61 -8.14 7.60
C PHE A 102 0.73 -7.96 6.89
N GLU A 103 1.28 -9.01 6.25
CA GLU A 103 2.50 -8.90 5.45
C GLU A 103 2.38 -7.81 4.38
N THR A 104 1.28 -7.84 3.60
CA THR A 104 1.06 -6.85 2.54
C THR A 104 0.68 -5.48 3.11
N ASN A 105 -0.32 -5.42 4.00
CA ASN A 105 -0.98 -4.16 4.36
C ASN A 105 -0.24 -3.38 5.46
N LEU A 106 0.70 -4.01 6.18
CA LEU A 106 1.40 -3.39 7.29
C LEU A 106 2.92 -3.58 7.23
N PHE A 107 3.42 -4.83 7.23
CA PHE A 107 4.85 -5.08 7.41
C PHE A 107 5.66 -4.60 6.20
N GLY A 108 5.23 -4.88 4.98
CA GLY A 108 5.90 -4.38 3.77
C GLY A 108 5.84 -2.86 3.64
N LEU A 109 4.72 -2.24 4.03
CA LEU A 109 4.61 -0.78 4.07
C LEU A 109 5.58 -0.17 5.11
N HIS A 110 5.73 -0.84 6.25
CA HIS A 110 6.66 -0.43 7.29
C HIS A 110 8.12 -0.53 6.81
N ASP A 111 8.50 -1.63 6.16
CA ASP A 111 9.87 -1.78 5.61
C ASP A 111 10.18 -0.68 4.58
N LEU A 112 9.29 -0.43 3.62
CA LEU A 112 9.46 0.69 2.67
C LEU A 112 9.55 2.04 3.38
N THR A 113 8.73 2.27 4.40
CA THR A 113 8.73 3.50 5.20
C THR A 113 10.07 3.73 5.87
N THR A 114 10.63 2.71 6.53
CA THR A 114 11.92 2.82 7.24
C THR A 114 13.08 3.06 6.27
N ARG A 115 13.08 2.43 5.09
CA ARG A 115 14.05 2.66 4.02
C ARG A 115 13.95 4.10 3.49
N ALA A 116 12.74 4.57 3.22
CA ALA A 116 12.51 5.93 2.74
C ALA A 116 12.95 7.00 3.75
N ILE A 117 12.67 6.80 5.04
CA ILE A 117 13.10 7.71 6.11
C ILE A 117 14.61 7.89 6.12
N LYS A 118 15.40 6.81 5.94
CA LYS A 118 16.87 6.91 5.90
C LYS A 118 17.34 7.84 4.76
N VAL A 119 16.76 7.69 3.58
CA VAL A 119 17.06 8.56 2.41
C VAL A 119 16.61 9.99 2.69
N MET A 120 15.38 10.17 3.19
CA MET A 120 14.80 11.48 3.47
C MET A 120 15.53 12.24 4.58
N ARG A 121 16.06 11.54 5.58
CA ARG A 121 16.93 12.15 6.61
C ARG A 121 18.23 12.65 5.99
N ALA A 122 18.90 11.85 5.16
CA ALA A 122 20.15 12.24 4.50
C ALA A 122 19.96 13.45 3.58
N GLN A 123 18.82 13.58 2.91
CA GLN A 123 18.51 14.71 2.03
C GLN A 123 17.89 15.93 2.75
N GLY A 124 17.51 15.78 4.05
CA GLY A 124 16.98 16.84 4.89
C GLY A 124 15.48 17.15 4.72
N HIS A 125 14.72 16.38 3.91
CA HIS A 125 13.29 16.56 3.70
C HIS A 125 12.65 15.31 3.12
N GLY A 126 11.31 15.22 3.20
CA GLY A 126 10.55 14.15 2.56
C GLY A 126 9.09 14.17 2.93
N ARG A 127 8.31 13.35 2.25
CA ARG A 127 6.90 13.12 2.58
C ARG A 127 6.54 11.65 2.41
N ILE A 128 5.90 11.07 3.41
CA ILE A 128 5.40 9.71 3.38
C ILE A 128 3.88 9.75 3.52
N LEU A 129 3.19 9.16 2.54
CA LEU A 129 1.75 9.03 2.52
C LEU A 129 1.40 7.56 2.79
N GLN A 130 0.60 7.32 3.81
CA GLN A 130 0.09 6.01 4.17
C GLN A 130 -1.38 5.91 3.73
N CYS A 131 -1.69 5.03 2.78
CA CYS A 131 -3.07 4.78 2.38
C CYS A 131 -3.76 3.90 3.41
N SER A 132 -4.41 4.53 4.36
CA SER A 132 -5.29 3.88 5.32
C SER A 132 -6.70 3.67 4.73
N SER A 133 -7.71 3.89 5.50
CA SER A 133 -9.12 3.78 5.13
C SER A 133 -9.99 4.40 6.21
N VAL A 134 -11.23 4.76 5.89
CA VAL A 134 -12.25 4.96 6.93
C VAL A 134 -12.39 3.74 7.85
N LEU A 135 -12.05 2.54 7.34
CA LEU A 135 -12.00 1.29 8.11
C LEU A 135 -10.76 1.17 9.01
N GLY A 136 -9.89 2.14 9.03
CA GLY A 136 -8.87 2.33 10.08
C GLY A 136 -9.41 3.05 11.32
N LEU A 137 -10.64 3.58 11.25
CA LEU A 137 -11.28 4.37 12.30
C LEU A 137 -12.57 3.73 12.83
N VAL A 138 -13.21 2.86 12.02
CA VAL A 138 -14.48 2.18 12.37
C VAL A 138 -14.47 0.72 11.91
N GLY A 139 -15.15 -0.15 12.67
CA GLY A 139 -15.35 -1.55 12.31
C GLY A 139 -16.60 -1.76 11.46
N ILE A 140 -16.55 -2.67 10.50
CA ILE A 140 -17.69 -3.11 9.70
C ILE A 140 -17.69 -4.64 9.62
N ARG A 141 -18.88 -5.25 9.66
CA ARG A 141 -19.05 -6.71 9.48
C ARG A 141 -18.32 -7.20 8.23
N TRP A 142 -17.78 -8.39 8.29
CA TRP A 142 -17.12 -9.10 7.17
C TRP A 142 -15.80 -8.46 6.70
N ARG A 143 -15.23 -7.52 7.44
CA ARG A 143 -13.99 -6.81 7.09
C ARG A 143 -12.91 -6.89 8.16
N GLY A 144 -13.06 -7.81 9.14
CA GLY A 144 -12.21 -7.85 10.34
C GLY A 144 -10.72 -7.90 10.05
N ALA A 145 -10.26 -8.76 9.12
CA ALA A 145 -8.85 -8.81 8.75
C ALA A 145 -8.32 -7.46 8.21
N TYR A 146 -9.06 -6.85 7.30
CA TYR A 146 -8.69 -5.56 6.71
C TYR A 146 -8.75 -4.41 7.74
N VAL A 147 -9.82 -4.35 8.52
CA VAL A 147 -9.98 -3.39 9.64
C VAL A 147 -8.78 -3.47 10.57
N ALA A 148 -8.40 -4.67 11.02
CA ALA A 148 -7.27 -4.85 11.91
C ALA A 148 -5.96 -4.28 11.34
N THR A 149 -5.68 -4.50 10.04
CA THR A 149 -4.47 -3.93 9.41
C THR A 149 -4.52 -2.41 9.33
N LYS A 150 -5.70 -1.82 9.08
CA LYS A 150 -5.83 -0.36 8.95
C LYS A 150 -5.79 0.34 10.30
N PHE A 151 -6.39 -0.22 11.35
CA PHE A 151 -6.21 0.27 12.73
C PHE A 151 -4.76 0.20 13.18
N ALA A 152 -4.05 -0.89 12.86
CA ALA A 152 -2.62 -1.01 13.16
C ALA A 152 -1.80 0.05 12.41
N LEU A 153 -2.13 0.33 11.14
CA LEU A 153 -1.47 1.36 10.33
C LEU A 153 -1.71 2.77 10.88
N GLU A 154 -2.94 3.07 11.35
CA GLU A 154 -3.25 4.35 12.01
C GLU A 154 -2.37 4.56 13.23
N GLY A 155 -2.36 3.59 14.18
CA GLY A 155 -1.56 3.69 15.39
C GLY A 155 -0.06 3.80 15.12
N LEU A 156 0.47 2.98 14.21
CA LEU A 156 1.88 3.05 13.80
C LEU A 156 2.23 4.42 13.20
N THR A 157 1.34 4.96 12.38
CA THR A 157 1.56 6.26 11.72
C THR A 157 1.49 7.42 12.71
N ASP A 158 0.61 7.36 13.68
CA ASP A 158 0.51 8.40 14.71
C ASP A 158 1.78 8.47 15.57
N VAL A 159 2.33 7.32 15.97
CA VAL A 159 3.62 7.27 16.67
C VAL A 159 4.74 7.84 15.79
N LEU A 160 4.80 7.42 14.52
CA LEU A 160 5.81 7.91 13.58
C LEU A 160 5.72 9.44 13.38
N ARG A 161 4.53 10.02 13.36
CA ARG A 161 4.34 11.48 13.31
C ARG A 161 4.96 12.19 14.50
N LEU A 162 4.82 11.62 15.71
CA LEU A 162 5.41 12.18 16.93
C LEU A 162 6.94 12.13 16.86
N GLU A 163 7.49 11.00 16.39
CA GLU A 163 8.94 10.79 16.28
C GLU A 163 9.60 11.63 15.18
N MET A 164 8.84 12.06 14.16
CA MET A 164 9.35 12.88 13.05
C MET A 164 9.16 14.39 13.25
N ARG A 165 8.67 14.85 14.40
CA ARG A 165 8.38 16.28 14.66
C ARG A 165 9.60 17.19 14.55
N ASP A 166 10.77 16.69 14.90
CA ASP A 166 12.05 17.39 14.84
C ASP A 166 12.70 17.40 13.44
N THR A 167 11.99 16.88 12.44
CA THR A 167 12.47 16.73 11.07
C THR A 167 11.60 17.48 10.05
N ASN A 168 12.14 17.68 8.84
CA ASN A 168 11.35 18.12 7.68
C ASN A 168 10.70 16.97 6.90
N ILE A 169 10.56 15.78 7.51
CA ILE A 169 9.85 14.64 6.94
C ILE A 169 8.40 14.70 7.41
N LYS A 170 7.46 14.76 6.46
CA LYS A 170 6.03 14.87 6.77
C LYS A 170 5.34 13.52 6.56
N ILE A 171 4.64 13.05 7.58
CA ILE A 171 3.90 11.79 7.55
C ILE A 171 2.40 12.10 7.44
N VAL A 172 1.74 11.50 6.44
CA VAL A 172 0.35 11.79 6.09
C VAL A 172 -0.44 10.49 6.01
N LEU A 173 -1.61 10.44 6.63
CA LEU A 173 -2.62 9.41 6.42
C LEU A 173 -3.63 9.89 5.38
N ILE A 174 -4.01 9.00 4.48
CA ILE A 174 -5.12 9.17 3.55
C ILE A 174 -6.15 8.11 3.90
N ASN A 175 -7.37 8.52 4.23
CA ASN A 175 -8.45 7.66 4.69
C ASN A 175 -9.58 7.60 3.65
N PRO A 176 -9.42 6.87 2.53
CA PRO A 176 -10.47 6.79 1.53
C PRO A 176 -11.74 6.14 2.10
N GLY A 177 -12.86 6.71 1.70
CA GLY A 177 -14.18 6.09 1.85
C GLY A 177 -14.44 5.05 0.73
N PRO A 178 -15.71 4.71 0.46
CA PRO A 178 -16.07 3.82 -0.63
C PRO A 178 -15.84 4.51 -1.99
N ILE A 179 -14.74 4.13 -2.66
CA ILE A 179 -14.39 4.60 -4.00
C ILE A 179 -14.64 3.46 -5.00
N PRO A 180 -15.30 3.72 -6.14
CA PRO A 180 -15.51 2.72 -7.20
C PRO A 180 -14.16 2.32 -7.82
N THR A 181 -13.62 1.18 -7.39
CA THR A 181 -12.37 0.59 -7.88
C THR A 181 -12.51 -0.93 -7.99
N ARG A 182 -11.47 -1.59 -8.54
CA ARG A 182 -11.41 -3.06 -8.55
C ARG A 182 -11.12 -3.69 -7.19
N PHE A 183 -11.00 -2.92 -6.10
CA PHE A 183 -10.61 -3.41 -4.79
C PHE A 183 -11.49 -4.57 -4.29
N ARG A 184 -12.82 -4.47 -4.49
CA ARG A 184 -13.76 -5.54 -4.11
C ARG A 184 -13.57 -6.79 -4.97
N LEU A 185 -13.40 -6.64 -6.28
CA LEU A 185 -13.13 -7.75 -7.19
C LEU A 185 -11.80 -8.45 -6.85
N ASN A 186 -10.77 -7.67 -6.52
CA ASN A 186 -9.47 -8.19 -6.11
C ASN A 186 -9.50 -8.93 -4.77
N ALA A 187 -10.53 -8.74 -3.95
CA ALA A 187 -10.71 -9.45 -2.69
C ALA A 187 -11.32 -10.86 -2.85
N ILE A 188 -11.99 -11.14 -3.98
CA ILE A 188 -12.68 -12.43 -4.23
C ILE A 188 -11.72 -13.62 -4.15
N PRO A 189 -10.56 -13.64 -4.84
CA PRO A 189 -9.64 -14.77 -4.76
C PRO A 189 -9.13 -15.05 -3.33
N HIS A 190 -8.95 -14.01 -2.50
CA HIS A 190 -8.54 -14.19 -1.10
C HIS A 190 -9.67 -14.77 -0.25
N PHE A 191 -10.91 -14.34 -0.50
CA PHE A 191 -12.09 -14.94 0.13
C PHE A 191 -12.22 -16.43 -0.22
N GLU A 192 -12.18 -16.76 -1.51
CA GLU A 192 -12.34 -18.15 -1.99
C GLU A 192 -11.22 -19.07 -1.48
N ARG A 193 -10.00 -18.56 -1.38
CA ARG A 193 -8.86 -19.33 -0.89
C ARG A 193 -8.91 -19.59 0.61
N TRP A 194 -9.37 -18.64 1.39
CA TRP A 194 -9.20 -18.65 2.84
C TRP A 194 -10.47 -18.98 3.63
N ILE A 195 -11.65 -18.68 3.11
CA ILE A 195 -12.90 -18.79 3.85
C ILE A 195 -13.70 -20.01 3.37
N ASP A 196 -13.82 -21.00 4.24
CA ASP A 196 -14.68 -22.16 3.98
C ASP A 196 -16.15 -21.80 4.32
N TRP A 197 -16.68 -20.87 3.57
CA TRP A 197 -18.03 -20.33 3.79
C TRP A 197 -19.14 -21.39 3.67
N ARG A 198 -18.90 -22.47 2.89
CA ARG A 198 -19.90 -23.53 2.69
C ARG A 198 -20.15 -24.35 3.95
N ASN A 199 -19.14 -24.50 4.80
CA ASN A 199 -19.20 -25.23 6.07
C ASN A 199 -19.34 -24.27 7.27
N SER A 200 -19.48 -22.97 7.04
CA SER A 200 -19.64 -21.98 8.09
C SER A 200 -21.01 -22.06 8.75
N ALA A 201 -21.08 -21.81 10.06
CA ALA A 201 -22.32 -21.54 10.78
C ALA A 201 -23.08 -20.31 10.24
N ARG A 202 -22.39 -19.45 9.46
CA ARG A 202 -22.92 -18.24 8.82
C ARG A 202 -23.17 -18.40 7.33
N ARG A 203 -23.23 -19.63 6.83
CA ARG A 203 -23.38 -19.92 5.39
C ARG A 203 -24.46 -19.08 4.71
N ASP A 204 -25.63 -18.97 5.35
CA ASP A 204 -26.79 -18.25 4.77
C ASP A 204 -26.63 -16.72 4.78
N GLN A 205 -25.56 -16.21 5.37
CA GLN A 205 -25.23 -14.78 5.42
C GLN A 205 -24.12 -14.38 4.44
N TYR A 206 -23.43 -15.37 3.85
CA TYR A 206 -22.43 -15.17 2.81
C TYR A 206 -23.07 -14.98 1.43
#